data_50a769411798b9dc3c88838f4cf7cbd3
#
_entry.id   50a769411798b9dc3c88838f4cf7cbd3
#
_cell.length_a   1.000
_cell.length_b   1.000
_cell.length_c   1.000
_cell.angle_alpha   90.00
_cell.angle_beta   90.00
_cell.angle_gamma   90.00
#
_symmetry.space_group_name_H-M   'P 1'
#
loop_
_entity.id
_entity.type
_entity.pdbx_description
1 polymer ?
#
loop_
_entity_poly.entity_id
_entity_poly.type
_entity_poly.pdbx_seq_one_letter_code
_entity_poly.pdbx_strand_id
1 'polypeptide(L)' 'MAISNDDLDELVAMISTAIEKARQLNMHTSAYILSMALAEVSKAAKADADKPGGKAP' A
#
# COMPACT_ATOMS: atom_id res chain seq x y z
N MET A 1 15.36 -10.98 -1.47
CA MET A 1 15.56 -9.80 -2.05
C MET A 1 14.73 -8.76 -1.41
N ALA A 2 15.26 -7.68 -1.13
CA ALA A 2 14.58 -6.65 -0.40
C ALA A 2 13.83 -5.73 -1.34
N ILE A 3 12.70 -5.28 -0.91
CA ILE A 3 11.93 -4.35 -1.69
C ILE A 3 12.35 -2.97 -1.23
N SER A 4 12.70 -2.12 -2.14
CA SER A 4 13.14 -0.80 -1.75
C SER A 4 11.96 0.06 -1.35
N ASN A 5 12.23 1.09 -0.59
CA ASN A 5 11.18 2.01 -0.20
C ASN A 5 10.59 2.71 -1.41
N ASP A 6 11.41 2.93 -2.43
CA ASP A 6 10.89 3.57 -3.64
C ASP A 6 9.87 2.67 -4.31
N ASP A 7 10.11 1.37 -4.31
CA ASP A 7 9.15 0.45 -4.90
C ASP A 7 7.86 0.43 -4.12
N LEU A 8 7.94 0.49 -2.81
CA LEU A 8 6.74 0.51 -1.98
C LEU A 8 5.97 1.80 -2.18
N ASP A 9 6.67 2.93 -2.26
CA ASP A 9 6.01 4.19 -2.50
C ASP A 9 5.31 4.20 -3.84
N GLU A 10 5.95 3.62 -4.83
CA GLU A 10 5.36 3.56 -6.15
C GLU A 10 4.11 2.70 -6.13
N LEU A 11 4.17 1.59 -5.43
CA LEU A 11 3.01 0.71 -5.33
C LEU A 11 1.86 1.42 -4.64
N VAL A 12 2.15 2.15 -3.57
CA VAL A 12 1.12 2.89 -2.86
C VAL A 12 0.48 3.91 -3.80
N ALA A 13 1.28 4.61 -4.58
CA ALA A 13 0.75 5.59 -5.51
C ALA A 13 -0.13 4.94 -6.55
N MET A 14 0.27 3.79 -7.04
CA MET A 14 -0.51 3.09 -8.06
C MET A 14 -1.84 2.62 -7.49
N ILE A 15 -1.83 2.12 -6.28
CA ILE A 15 -3.06 1.67 -5.65
C ILE A 15 -3.99 2.85 -5.39
N SER A 16 -3.44 3.96 -4.94
CA SER A 16 -4.24 5.15 -4.70
C SER A 16 -4.92 5.62 -5.97
N THR A 17 -4.19 5.61 -7.07
CA THR A 17 -4.76 5.99 -8.35
C THR A 17 -5.85 5.02 -8.76
N ALA A 18 -5.62 3.73 -8.51
CA ALA A 18 -6.61 2.73 -8.86
C ALA A 18 -7.90 2.92 -8.07
N ILE A 19 -7.77 3.30 -6.80
CA ILE A 19 -8.94 3.54 -5.97
C ILE A 19 -9.76 4.68 -6.56
N GLU A 20 -9.10 5.77 -6.95
CA GLU A 20 -9.82 6.89 -7.52
C GLU A 20 -10.50 6.50 -8.83
N LYS A 21 -9.81 5.72 -9.63
CA LYS A 21 -10.40 5.29 -10.89
C LYS A 21 -11.62 4.41 -10.63
N ALA A 22 -11.53 3.52 -9.66
CA ALA A 22 -12.64 2.67 -9.33
C ALA A 22 -13.85 3.48 -8.87
N ARG A 23 -13.59 4.52 -8.09
CA ARG A 23 -14.67 5.37 -7.64
C ARG A 23 -15.32 6.11 -8.81
N GLN A 24 -14.51 6.58 -9.74
CA GLN A 24 -15.04 7.27 -10.90
C GLN A 24 -15.91 6.36 -11.73
N LEU A 25 -15.60 5.08 -11.73
CA LEU A 25 -16.37 4.10 -12.47
C LEU A 25 -17.53 3.53 -11.64
N ASN A 26 -17.71 4.06 -10.43
CA ASN A 26 -18.75 3.59 -9.52
C ASN A 26 -18.57 2.13 -9.13
N MET A 27 -17.35 1.70 -9.08
CA MET A 27 -17.04 0.33 -8.66
C MET A 27 -16.71 0.35 -7.18
N HIS A 28 -17.75 0.50 -6.38
CA HIS A 28 -17.55 0.71 -4.95
C HIS A 28 -16.91 -0.47 -4.25
N THR A 29 -17.31 -1.67 -4.61
CA THR A 29 -16.73 -2.85 -3.99
C THR A 29 -15.27 -2.98 -4.33
N SER A 30 -14.92 -2.70 -5.58
CA SER A 30 -13.53 -2.76 -5.98
C SER A 30 -12.72 -1.70 -5.26
N ALA A 31 -13.28 -0.51 -5.12
CA ALA A 31 -12.59 0.56 -4.41
C ALA A 31 -12.35 0.16 -2.96
N TYR A 32 -13.31 -0.51 -2.36
CA TYR A 32 -13.17 -0.95 -0.99
C TYR A 32 -12.03 -1.98 -0.86
N ILE A 33 -12.01 -2.95 -1.77
CA ILE A 33 -10.98 -3.96 -1.74
C ILE A 33 -9.61 -3.34 -1.97
N LEU A 34 -9.53 -2.38 -2.88
CA LEU A 34 -8.28 -1.69 -3.13
C LEU A 34 -7.85 -0.90 -1.90
N SER A 35 -8.79 -0.34 -1.17
CA SER A 35 -8.46 0.36 0.06
C SER A 35 -7.84 -0.60 1.07
N MET A 36 -8.34 -1.81 1.13
CA MET A 36 -7.77 -2.81 2.02
C MET A 36 -6.35 -3.16 1.56
N ALA A 37 -6.17 -3.26 0.26
CA ALA A 37 -4.83 -3.54 -0.26
C ALA A 37 -3.88 -2.40 0.06
N LEU A 38 -4.37 -1.17 -0.04
CA LEU A 38 -3.54 -0.02 0.28
C LEU A 38 -3.13 -0.04 1.74
N ALA A 39 -4.06 -0.38 2.61
CA ALA A 39 -3.75 -0.47 4.03
C ALA A 39 -2.69 -1.53 4.28
N GLU A 40 -2.79 -2.63 3.59
CA GLU A 40 -1.85 -3.72 3.76
C GLU A 40 -0.45 -3.31 3.29
N VAL A 41 -0.37 -2.64 2.16
CA VAL A 41 0.93 -2.20 1.65
C VAL A 41 1.51 -1.11 2.55
N SER A 42 0.67 -0.20 3.02
CA SER A 42 1.14 0.85 3.92
C SER A 42 1.66 0.25 5.21
N LYS A 43 1.01 -0.79 5.69
CA LYS A 43 1.44 -1.45 6.89
C LYS A 43 2.80 -2.11 6.67
N ALA A 44 2.99 -2.72 5.52
CA ALA A 44 4.26 -3.35 5.21
C ALA A 44 5.36 -2.31 5.11
N ALA A 45 5.08 -1.19 4.50
CA ALA A 45 6.07 -0.13 4.36
C ALA A 45 6.43 0.43 5.73
N LYS A 46 5.43 0.59 6.58
CA LYS A 46 5.69 1.13 7.89
C LYS A 46 6.47 0.14 8.75
N ALA A 47 6.13 -1.11 8.64
CA ALA A 47 6.83 -2.13 9.38
C ALA A 47 8.29 -2.19 8.98
N ASP A 48 8.54 -2.03 7.69
CA ASP A 48 9.89 -2.05 7.20
C ASP A 48 10.67 -0.87 7.74
N ALA A 49 10.04 0.28 7.79
CA ALA A 49 10.70 1.46 8.28
C ALA A 49 10.94 1.40 9.77
N ASP A 50 9.98 0.84 10.49
CA ASP A 50 10.12 0.72 11.91
C ASP A 50 10.98 -0.42 12.35
N LYS A 51 11.39 -1.25 11.47
CA LYS A 51 12.11 -2.37 11.85
C LYS A 51 13.52 -2.08 11.83
N PRO A 52 13.99 -1.37 12.69
CA PRO A 52 15.33 -1.02 12.70
C PRO A 52 16.04 -2.22 13.05
N GLY A 53 16.88 -2.41 12.34
CA GLY A 53 17.71 -3.40 12.59
C GLY A 53 17.40 -4.26 13.71
N GLY A 54 16.65 -5.11 13.51
CA GLY A 54 16.51 -6.06 14.48
C GLY A 54 15.85 -5.69 15.70
N LYS A 55 15.20 -4.64 15.69
CA LYS A 55 14.54 -4.33 16.76
C LYS A 55 13.60 -5.34 16.98
N ALA A 56 13.84 -6.22 17.50
CA ALA A 56 12.91 -7.20 17.70
C ALA A 56 12.15 -6.85 18.82
N PRO A 57 11.10 -7.12 18.86
CA PRO A 57 10.29 -6.88 19.99
C PRO A 57 10.61 -7.79 21.06
#